data_ecdbe2cc2dab298d51d3d0700acbf72e
#
_entry.id   ecdbe2cc2dab298d51d3d0700acbf72e
#
_cell.length_a   1.000
_cell.length_b   1.000
_cell.length_c   1.000
_cell.angle_alpha   90.00
_cell.angle_beta   90.00
_cell.angle_gamma   90.00
#
_symmetry.space_group_name_H-M   'P 1'
#
loop_
_entity.id
_entity.type
_entity.pdbx_description
1 polymer ?
#
loop_
_entity_poly.entity_id
_entity_poly.type
_entity_poly.pdbx_seq_one_letter_code
_entity_poly.pdbx_strand_id
1 'polypeptide(L)'
;MKPATIVIGILIAALLAGCAAKQDKPAAKTCQSEIRLDSKPEPLGSSKALSAEFKAAGSREQPISLGEVTRAAGWSDDWDTVIDVSSAMDDNWLNKMAETPAGTCWKGLPPRIGSDPASFGYYVFLKDRRVVQSVTWDSGYRALEFRTNERLTHDTVLNAKSGGLRTY
;
A
#
# COMPACT_ATOMS: atom_id res chain seq x y z
N MET A 1 18.16 -22.93 -89.61
CA MET A 1 19.06 -22.32 -88.60
C MET A 1 18.15 -21.50 -87.65
N LYS A 2 17.95 -21.96 -86.41
CA LYS A 2 17.14 -21.27 -85.45
C LYS A 2 18.08 -20.79 -84.33
N PRO A 3 18.06 -19.54 -83.88
CA PRO A 3 18.83 -19.08 -82.76
C PRO A 3 18.16 -19.44 -81.39
N ALA A 4 18.98 -19.90 -80.49
CA ALA A 4 18.55 -20.20 -79.15
C ALA A 4 18.54 -18.93 -78.29
N THR A 5 17.42 -18.67 -77.67
CA THR A 5 17.26 -17.56 -76.73
C THR A 5 17.60 -18.03 -75.31
N ILE A 6 18.65 -17.48 -74.74
CA ILE A 6 19.07 -17.72 -73.35
C ILE A 6 18.30 -16.75 -72.46
N VAL A 7 17.46 -17.27 -71.55
CA VAL A 7 16.78 -16.49 -70.53
C VAL A 7 17.63 -16.58 -69.26
N ILE A 8 18.23 -15.46 -68.87
CA ILE A 8 18.96 -15.32 -67.61
C ILE A 8 17.94 -14.93 -66.54
N GLY A 9 17.61 -15.87 -65.65
CA GLY A 9 16.81 -15.64 -64.46
C GLY A 9 17.62 -15.01 -63.37
N ILE A 10 17.31 -13.77 -63.00
CA ILE A 10 17.89 -13.05 -61.85
C ILE A 10 17.14 -13.47 -60.59
N LEU A 11 17.76 -14.26 -59.72
CA LEU A 11 17.27 -14.59 -58.38
C LEU A 11 17.56 -13.39 -57.46
N ILE A 12 16.55 -12.60 -57.07
CA ILE A 12 16.66 -11.60 -56.03
C ILE A 12 16.40 -12.28 -54.70
N ALA A 13 17.44 -12.55 -53.97
CA ALA A 13 17.37 -13.01 -52.54
C ALA A 13 17.10 -11.78 -51.65
N ALA A 14 15.85 -11.62 -51.20
CA ALA A 14 15.48 -10.59 -50.23
C ALA A 14 15.93 -11.07 -48.85
N LEU A 15 17.01 -10.48 -48.34
CA LEU A 15 17.47 -10.61 -46.96
C LEU A 15 16.52 -9.79 -46.05
N LEU A 16 15.53 -10.45 -45.48
CA LEU A 16 14.74 -9.91 -44.38
C LEU A 16 15.58 -9.93 -43.09
N ALA A 17 16.36 -8.86 -42.86
CA ALA A 17 16.99 -8.60 -41.58
C ALA A 17 15.87 -8.24 -40.56
N GLY A 18 15.35 -9.25 -39.86
CA GLY A 18 14.43 -9.08 -38.75
C GLY A 18 15.19 -8.42 -37.60
N CYS A 19 14.98 -7.11 -37.38
CA CYS A 19 15.33 -6.44 -36.15
C CYS A 19 14.47 -7.06 -35.02
N ALA A 20 14.99 -8.07 -34.35
CA ALA A 20 14.47 -8.50 -33.06
C ALA A 20 14.74 -7.35 -32.06
N ALA A 21 13.74 -6.50 -31.83
CA ALA A 21 13.76 -5.54 -30.74
C ALA A 21 13.92 -6.37 -29.45
N LYS A 22 15.12 -6.29 -28.84
CA LYS A 22 15.31 -6.76 -27.48
C LYS A 22 14.30 -6.00 -26.63
N GLN A 23 13.25 -6.68 -26.16
CA GLN A 23 12.44 -6.18 -25.06
C GLN A 23 13.37 -6.12 -23.85
N ASP A 24 13.85 -4.93 -23.53
CA ASP A 24 14.56 -4.67 -22.29
C ASP A 24 13.61 -5.03 -21.15
N LYS A 25 13.87 -6.18 -20.53
CA LYS A 25 13.16 -6.58 -19.31
C LYS A 25 13.37 -5.48 -18.30
N PRO A 26 12.30 -4.89 -17.74
CA PRO A 26 12.46 -3.83 -16.75
C PRO A 26 13.47 -4.26 -15.71
N ALA A 27 14.48 -3.44 -15.46
CA ALA A 27 15.49 -3.72 -14.44
C ALA A 27 14.78 -4.02 -13.12
N ALA A 28 15.09 -5.14 -12.51
CA ALA A 28 14.49 -5.52 -11.22
C ALA A 28 14.78 -4.39 -10.23
N LYS A 29 13.71 -3.85 -9.61
CA LYS A 29 13.84 -2.78 -8.63
C LYS A 29 14.68 -3.29 -7.45
N THR A 30 15.84 -2.69 -7.22
CA THR A 30 16.70 -3.05 -6.09
C THR A 30 16.19 -2.35 -4.84
N CYS A 31 15.76 -3.12 -3.84
CA CYS A 31 15.32 -2.61 -2.55
C CYS A 31 16.53 -2.46 -1.61
N GLN A 32 16.71 -1.29 -1.01
CA GLN A 32 17.72 -1.08 0.04
C GLN A 32 17.27 -1.66 1.39
N SER A 33 15.97 -1.65 1.63
CA SER A 33 15.31 -2.28 2.78
C SER A 33 13.91 -2.76 2.37
N GLU A 34 13.33 -3.64 3.16
CA GLU A 34 11.99 -4.19 2.90
C GLU A 34 11.11 -4.08 4.15
N ILE A 35 9.89 -3.60 3.96
CA ILE A 35 8.81 -3.59 4.96
C ILE A 35 7.73 -4.55 4.49
N ARG A 36 7.29 -5.45 5.37
CA ARG A 36 6.23 -6.43 5.11
C ARG A 36 5.00 -6.11 5.94
N LEU A 37 3.87 -5.84 5.27
CA LEU A 37 2.60 -5.52 5.92
C LEU A 37 1.78 -6.77 6.27
N ASP A 38 2.03 -7.89 5.59
CA ASP A 38 1.38 -9.17 5.80
C ASP A 38 1.96 -9.98 6.98
N SER A 39 2.96 -9.46 7.66
CA SER A 39 3.50 -10.05 8.90
C SER A 39 2.50 -9.84 10.04
N LYS A 40 2.37 -10.86 10.91
CA LYS A 40 1.34 -10.90 11.96
C LYS A 40 1.82 -10.65 13.41
N PRO A 41 3.02 -10.13 13.70
CA PRO A 41 3.35 -9.82 15.09
C PRO A 41 2.45 -8.69 15.59
N GLU A 42 1.98 -8.81 16.83
CA GLU A 42 1.10 -7.85 17.50
C GLU A 42 1.76 -7.30 18.78
N PRO A 43 2.94 -6.68 18.69
CA PRO A 43 3.69 -6.23 19.85
C PRO A 43 3.01 -5.10 20.63
N LEU A 44 2.15 -4.32 19.96
CA LEU A 44 1.38 -3.26 20.60
C LEU A 44 0.15 -3.79 21.33
N GLY A 45 -0.44 -4.86 20.84
CA GLY A 45 -1.67 -5.45 21.38
C GLY A 45 -2.53 -6.07 20.31
N SER A 46 -3.64 -6.69 20.72
CA SER A 46 -4.53 -7.41 19.80
C SER A 46 -5.20 -6.48 18.76
N SER A 47 -4.97 -6.75 17.47
CA SER A 47 -5.64 -6.05 16.36
C SER A 47 -7.16 -6.22 16.42
N LYS A 48 -7.63 -7.38 16.90
CA LYS A 48 -9.06 -7.64 17.11
C LYS A 48 -9.65 -6.74 18.19
N ALA A 49 -8.93 -6.56 19.30
CA ALA A 49 -9.36 -5.68 20.39
C ALA A 49 -9.42 -4.23 19.92
N LEU A 50 -8.41 -3.75 19.18
CA LEU A 50 -8.40 -2.41 18.62
C LEU A 50 -9.56 -2.18 17.65
N SER A 51 -9.86 -3.14 16.78
CA SER A 51 -11.01 -3.04 15.86
C SER A 51 -12.34 -2.96 16.60
N ALA A 52 -12.47 -3.67 17.73
CA ALA A 52 -13.65 -3.58 18.59
C ALA A 52 -13.79 -2.21 19.26
N GLU A 53 -12.67 -1.64 19.74
CA GLU A 53 -12.66 -0.30 20.34
C GLU A 53 -12.92 0.81 19.33
N PHE A 54 -12.41 0.71 18.10
CA PHE A 54 -12.79 1.63 17.02
C PHE A 54 -14.30 1.63 16.78
N LYS A 55 -14.93 0.44 16.78
CA LYS A 55 -16.36 0.31 16.62
C LYS A 55 -17.12 0.95 17.79
N ALA A 56 -16.69 0.68 19.03
CA ALA A 56 -17.30 1.25 20.22
C ALA A 56 -17.16 2.79 20.23
N ALA A 57 -15.97 3.30 19.89
CA ALA A 57 -15.70 4.74 19.82
C ALA A 57 -16.51 5.43 18.70
N GLY A 58 -16.73 4.75 17.56
CA GLY A 58 -17.56 5.26 16.45
C GLY A 58 -19.03 5.46 16.79
N SER A 59 -19.48 4.99 17.95
CA SER A 59 -20.84 5.17 18.48
C SER A 59 -20.91 6.22 19.61
N ARG A 60 -19.81 6.87 19.96
CA ARG A 60 -19.78 7.90 21.04
C ARG A 60 -20.27 9.25 20.51
N GLU A 61 -20.91 10.02 21.36
CA GLU A 61 -21.33 11.40 21.03
C GLU A 61 -20.18 12.40 21.15
N GLN A 62 -19.21 12.12 22.01
CA GLN A 62 -18.09 13.03 22.27
C GLN A 62 -16.82 12.59 21.54
N PRO A 63 -16.02 13.57 21.09
CA PRO A 63 -14.70 13.31 20.52
C PRO A 63 -13.82 12.51 21.49
N ILE A 64 -12.93 11.70 20.94
CA ILE A 64 -11.97 10.88 21.68
C ILE A 64 -10.62 10.96 21.00
N SER A 65 -9.51 10.94 21.75
CA SER A 65 -8.19 10.84 21.12
C SER A 65 -7.88 9.41 20.66
N LEU A 66 -7.06 9.29 19.61
CA LEU A 66 -6.64 7.98 19.12
C LEU A 66 -5.88 7.19 20.21
N GLY A 67 -5.06 7.89 21.03
CA GLY A 67 -4.37 7.30 22.16
C GLY A 67 -5.31 6.75 23.24
N GLU A 68 -6.47 7.38 23.47
CA GLU A 68 -7.48 6.83 24.39
C GLU A 68 -8.11 5.57 23.83
N VAL A 69 -8.39 5.53 22.50
CA VAL A 69 -8.94 4.33 21.85
C VAL A 69 -7.94 3.16 21.92
N THR A 70 -6.65 3.40 21.63
CA THR A 70 -5.65 2.34 21.68
C THR A 70 -5.44 1.83 23.11
N ARG A 71 -5.40 2.71 24.11
CA ARG A 71 -5.33 2.30 25.54
C ARG A 71 -6.57 1.54 25.98
N ALA A 72 -7.76 1.92 25.56
CA ALA A 72 -8.98 1.17 25.87
C ALA A 72 -8.96 -0.24 25.27
N ALA A 73 -8.30 -0.43 24.12
CA ALA A 73 -8.05 -1.73 23.51
C ALA A 73 -6.97 -2.56 24.22
N GLY A 74 -6.35 -2.03 25.28
CA GLY A 74 -5.23 -2.66 25.99
C GLY A 74 -3.91 -2.62 25.23
N TRP A 75 -3.74 -1.68 24.31
CA TRP A 75 -2.53 -1.52 23.52
C TRP A 75 -1.45 -0.76 24.29
N SER A 76 -0.20 -1.12 24.00
CA SER A 76 0.97 -0.32 24.42
C SER A 76 0.96 1.03 23.71
N ASP A 77 1.44 2.07 24.41
CA ASP A 77 1.69 3.40 23.83
C ASP A 77 3.02 3.48 23.04
N ASP A 78 3.67 2.34 22.75
CA ASP A 78 4.96 2.30 22.07
C ASP A 78 4.84 2.43 20.54
N TRP A 79 4.13 3.46 20.12
CA TRP A 79 4.01 3.92 18.75
C TRP A 79 3.89 5.46 18.75
N ASP A 80 4.16 6.11 17.63
CA ASP A 80 4.08 7.57 17.52
C ASP A 80 3.21 8.06 16.38
N THR A 81 3.07 7.24 15.33
CA THR A 81 2.34 7.63 14.12
C THR A 81 1.57 6.45 13.53
N VAL A 82 0.40 6.75 12.98
CA VAL A 82 -0.40 5.83 12.16
C VAL A 82 -0.60 6.42 10.78
N ILE A 83 -0.41 5.58 9.75
CA ILE A 83 -0.74 5.90 8.36
C ILE A 83 -1.74 4.89 7.81
N ASP A 84 -2.54 5.33 6.85
CA ASP A 84 -3.44 4.46 6.10
C ASP A 84 -2.75 3.97 4.82
N VAL A 85 -2.79 2.67 4.57
CA VAL A 85 -2.16 2.03 3.41
C VAL A 85 -3.20 1.23 2.62
N SER A 86 -3.35 1.56 1.35
CA SER A 86 -4.27 0.90 0.42
C SER A 86 -3.61 0.54 -0.91
N SER A 87 -4.32 -0.17 -1.78
CA SER A 87 -3.83 -0.67 -3.08
C SER A 87 -3.40 0.40 -4.09
N ALA A 88 -3.77 1.67 -3.88
CA ALA A 88 -3.45 2.75 -4.80
C ALA A 88 -2.07 3.37 -4.56
N MET A 89 -1.38 2.96 -3.49
CA MET A 89 -0.14 3.59 -3.02
C MET A 89 1.08 2.88 -3.58
N ASP A 90 2.11 3.65 -3.94
CA ASP A 90 3.41 3.15 -4.34
C ASP A 90 4.47 3.31 -3.23
N ASP A 91 5.63 2.67 -3.41
CA ASP A 91 6.71 2.72 -2.42
C ASP A 91 7.20 4.14 -2.14
N ASN A 92 7.25 5.03 -3.16
CA ASN A 92 7.75 6.40 -2.97
C ASN A 92 6.81 7.22 -2.10
N TRP A 93 5.50 7.07 -2.35
CA TRP A 93 4.48 7.71 -1.55
C TRP A 93 4.50 7.18 -0.11
N LEU A 94 4.57 5.84 0.06
CA LEU A 94 4.63 5.19 1.38
C LEU A 94 5.89 5.60 2.15
N ASN A 95 7.05 5.65 1.48
CA ASN A 95 8.29 6.11 2.10
C ASN A 95 8.20 7.56 2.59
N LYS A 96 7.51 8.43 1.84
CA LYS A 96 7.25 9.81 2.27
C LYS A 96 6.31 9.85 3.48
N MET A 97 5.23 9.07 3.46
CA MET A 97 4.24 9.04 4.55
C MET A 97 4.79 8.45 5.84
N ALA A 98 5.57 7.38 5.75
CA ALA A 98 6.19 6.70 6.88
C ALA A 98 7.54 7.32 7.28
N GLU A 99 8.05 8.30 6.53
CA GLU A 99 9.39 8.90 6.68
C GLU A 99 10.51 7.86 6.68
N THR A 100 10.31 6.76 5.95
CA THR A 100 11.30 5.70 5.80
C THR A 100 12.37 6.10 4.77
N PRO A 101 13.58 5.49 4.81
CA PRO A 101 14.62 5.78 3.82
C PRO A 101 14.14 5.57 2.38
N ALA A 102 14.61 6.42 1.47
CA ALA A 102 14.39 6.22 0.04
C ALA A 102 14.94 4.84 -0.39
N GLY A 103 14.22 4.17 -1.29
CA GLY A 103 14.59 2.80 -1.71
C GLY A 103 14.07 1.69 -0.80
N THR A 104 13.32 2.00 0.25
CA THR A 104 12.54 1.00 0.98
C THR A 104 11.42 0.47 0.09
N CYS A 105 11.28 -0.84 -0.01
CA CYS A 105 10.21 -1.52 -0.72
C CYS A 105 9.15 -2.02 0.25
N TRP A 106 7.88 -1.82 -0.09
CA TRP A 106 6.74 -2.27 0.68
C TRP A 106 6.15 -3.54 0.07
N LYS A 107 6.01 -4.60 0.86
CA LYS A 107 5.47 -5.91 0.47
C LYS A 107 4.16 -6.20 1.20
N GLY A 108 3.35 -7.06 0.59
CA GLY A 108 2.04 -7.39 1.14
C GLY A 108 1.01 -6.27 0.98
N LEU A 109 1.25 -5.32 0.06
CA LEU A 109 0.25 -4.31 -0.28
C LEU A 109 -1.01 -4.97 -0.82
N PRO A 110 -2.19 -4.38 -0.53
CA PRO A 110 -3.44 -4.85 -1.10
C PRO A 110 -3.35 -4.87 -2.63
N PRO A 111 -3.79 -5.94 -3.30
CA PRO A 111 -3.77 -6.00 -4.76
C PRO A 111 -4.68 -4.91 -5.35
N ARG A 112 -4.24 -4.27 -6.43
CA ARG A 112 -5.10 -3.38 -7.20
C ARG A 112 -6.03 -4.23 -8.07
N ILE A 113 -7.34 -4.10 -7.87
CA ILE A 113 -8.36 -4.80 -8.66
C ILE A 113 -9.05 -3.79 -9.57
N GLY A 114 -8.54 -3.66 -10.81
CA GLY A 114 -9.11 -2.74 -11.80
C GLY A 114 -9.16 -1.28 -11.32
N SER A 115 -10.31 -0.62 -11.53
CA SER A 115 -10.62 0.73 -11.08
C SER A 115 -11.35 0.77 -9.74
N ASP A 116 -11.65 -0.39 -9.16
CA ASP A 116 -12.42 -0.45 -7.92
C ASP A 116 -11.61 0.07 -6.73
N PRO A 117 -12.27 0.73 -5.77
CA PRO A 117 -11.63 1.12 -4.53
C PRO A 117 -11.09 -0.13 -3.82
N ALA A 118 -10.00 0.03 -3.07
CA ALA A 118 -9.40 -1.05 -2.32
C ALA A 118 -10.44 -1.73 -1.42
N SER A 119 -10.60 -3.06 -1.57
CA SER A 119 -11.50 -3.85 -0.74
C SER A 119 -10.98 -4.05 0.68
N PHE A 120 -9.67 -3.87 0.89
CA PHE A 120 -9.02 -3.86 2.20
C PHE A 120 -7.75 -3.02 2.18
N GLY A 121 -7.21 -2.75 3.36
CA GLY A 121 -5.95 -2.04 3.54
C GLY A 121 -5.41 -2.26 4.94
N TYR A 122 -4.48 -1.40 5.34
CA TYR A 122 -3.84 -1.49 6.64
C TYR A 122 -3.79 -0.12 7.32
N TYR A 123 -4.08 -0.09 8.61
CA TYR A 123 -3.59 0.95 9.52
C TYR A 123 -2.20 0.52 9.97
N VAL A 124 -1.18 1.28 9.58
CA VAL A 124 0.22 0.94 9.87
C VAL A 124 0.73 1.83 10.98
N PHE A 125 1.04 1.23 12.11
CA PHE A 125 1.57 1.89 13.30
C PHE A 125 3.10 1.90 13.24
N LEU A 126 3.67 3.08 13.43
CA LEU A 126 5.11 3.32 13.39
C LEU A 126 5.63 3.83 14.72
N LYS A 127 6.87 3.47 15.01
CA LYS A 127 7.71 4.04 16.08
C LYS A 127 9.06 4.40 15.48
N ASP A 128 9.51 5.62 15.67
CA ASP A 128 10.80 6.11 15.16
C ASP A 128 10.99 5.76 13.66
N ARG A 129 9.94 5.97 12.84
CA ARG A 129 9.90 5.68 11.39
C ARG A 129 10.04 4.19 11.03
N ARG A 130 9.82 3.28 11.98
CA ARG A 130 9.81 1.83 11.77
C ARG A 130 8.40 1.30 11.96
N VAL A 131 7.98 0.42 11.09
CA VAL A 131 6.68 -0.27 11.26
C VAL A 131 6.77 -1.19 12.48
N VAL A 132 5.88 -0.98 13.43
CA VAL A 132 5.74 -1.80 14.65
C VAL A 132 4.65 -2.84 14.46
N GLN A 133 3.49 -2.39 13.94
CA GLN A 133 2.35 -3.28 13.74
C GLN A 133 1.47 -2.77 12.58
N SER A 134 0.86 -3.71 11.85
CA SER A 134 -0.18 -3.41 10.86
C SER A 134 -1.50 -4.05 11.27
N VAL A 135 -2.60 -3.32 11.12
CA VAL A 135 -3.97 -3.77 11.40
C VAL A 135 -4.78 -3.70 10.14
N THR A 136 -5.30 -4.83 9.68
CA THR A 136 -6.12 -4.90 8.47
C THR A 136 -7.48 -4.23 8.68
N TRP A 137 -7.93 -3.46 7.71
CA TRP A 137 -9.31 -2.99 7.57
C TRP A 137 -9.90 -3.49 6.25
N ASP A 138 -11.21 -3.66 6.18
CA ASP A 138 -11.95 -3.97 4.96
C ASP A 138 -12.92 -2.84 4.59
N SER A 139 -13.37 -2.82 3.33
CA SER A 139 -14.26 -1.78 2.81
C SER A 139 -15.68 -1.85 3.39
N GLY A 140 -16.08 -2.99 3.93
CA GLY A 140 -17.36 -3.15 4.63
C GLY A 140 -17.35 -2.48 6.00
N TYR A 141 -16.16 -2.32 6.59
CA TYR A 141 -15.98 -1.63 7.86
C TYR A 141 -14.61 -0.96 7.97
N ARG A 142 -14.49 0.23 7.40
CA ARG A 142 -13.33 1.10 7.59
C ARG A 142 -13.55 1.99 8.81
N ALA A 143 -13.12 1.49 9.95
CA ALA A 143 -13.39 2.12 11.24
C ALA A 143 -12.75 3.49 11.43
N LEU A 144 -11.61 3.75 10.79
CA LEU A 144 -10.85 5.00 10.91
C LEU A 144 -10.65 5.60 9.52
N GLU A 145 -11.15 6.81 9.30
CA GLU A 145 -11.03 7.53 8.04
C GLU A 145 -9.97 8.63 8.13
N PHE A 146 -9.06 8.62 7.18
CA PHE A 146 -7.98 9.58 7.03
C PHE A 146 -8.29 10.60 5.94
N ARG A 147 -7.81 11.82 6.10
CA ARG A 147 -7.67 12.75 4.97
C ARG A 147 -6.51 12.32 4.08
N THR A 148 -6.49 12.83 2.87
CA THR A 148 -5.37 12.58 1.96
C THR A 148 -4.05 13.04 2.56
N ASN A 149 -3.06 12.16 2.59
CA ASN A 149 -1.73 12.39 3.16
C ASN A 149 -1.71 12.69 4.68
N GLU A 150 -2.73 12.28 5.40
CA GLU A 150 -2.81 12.48 6.84
C GLU A 150 -2.01 11.42 7.58
N ARG A 151 -1.39 11.84 8.68
CA ARG A 151 -0.72 10.99 9.67
C ARG A 151 -1.40 11.26 11.00
N LEU A 152 -1.76 10.22 11.71
CA LEU A 152 -2.39 10.36 13.01
C LEU A 152 -1.39 10.05 14.12
N THR A 153 -1.56 10.71 15.26
CA THR A 153 -0.77 10.54 16.48
C THR A 153 -1.66 10.20 17.66
N HIS A 154 -1.09 9.93 18.82
CA HIS A 154 -1.85 9.72 20.06
C HIS A 154 -2.86 10.85 20.35
N ASP A 155 -2.46 12.10 20.11
CA ASP A 155 -3.26 13.27 20.43
C ASP A 155 -4.29 13.61 19.33
N THR A 156 -4.33 12.86 18.23
CA THR A 156 -5.29 13.09 17.17
C THR A 156 -6.70 12.89 17.69
N VAL A 157 -7.49 13.96 17.64
CA VAL A 157 -8.90 13.95 18.05
C VAL A 157 -9.76 13.34 16.95
N LEU A 158 -10.55 12.36 17.33
CA LEU A 158 -11.44 11.61 16.45
C LEU A 158 -12.89 11.91 16.80
N ASN A 159 -13.71 12.13 15.78
CA ASN A 159 -15.15 12.35 15.90
C ASN A 159 -15.90 11.15 15.30
N ALA A 160 -16.91 10.67 15.97
CA ALA A 160 -17.79 9.64 15.43
C ALA A 160 -18.64 10.21 14.28
N LYS A 161 -18.67 9.47 13.16
CA LYS A 161 -19.50 9.82 12.00
C LYS A 161 -19.92 8.58 11.23
N SER A 162 -21.21 8.35 11.09
CA SER A 162 -21.78 7.26 10.28
C SER A 162 -21.17 5.87 10.57
N GLY A 163 -20.88 5.59 11.85
CA GLY A 163 -20.32 4.32 12.32
C GLY A 163 -18.80 4.16 12.21
N GLY A 164 -18.09 5.23 11.83
CA GLY A 164 -16.62 5.28 11.83
C GLY A 164 -16.09 6.48 12.63
N LEU A 165 -14.78 6.61 12.67
CA LEU A 165 -14.05 7.69 13.32
C LEU A 165 -13.35 8.56 12.28
N ARG A 166 -13.37 9.88 12.45
CA ARG A 166 -12.75 10.87 11.56
C ARG A 166 -12.03 11.95 12.33
N THR A 167 -11.04 12.57 11.73
CA THR A 167 -10.24 13.67 12.30
C THR A 167 -10.90 15.06 12.17
N TYR A 168 -12.14 15.17 11.63
CA TYR A 168 -12.82 16.45 11.35
C TYR A 168 -14.33 16.36 11.56
#